data_796ccc45eb1f14de0e00c7b2ec0ce89b
#
_entry.id   796ccc45eb1f14de0e00c7b2ec0ce89b
#
_cell.length_a   1.000
_cell.length_b   1.000
_cell.length_c   1.000
_cell.angle_alpha   90.00
_cell.angle_beta   90.00
_cell.angle_gamma   90.00
#
_symmetry.space_group_name_H-M   'P 1'
#
loop_
_entity.id
_entity.type
_entity.pdbx_description
1 polymer ?
#
loop_
_entity_poly.entity_id
_entity_poly.type
_entity_poly.pdbx_seq_one_letter_code
_entity_poly.pdbx_strand_id
1 'polypeptide(L)'
;IMSNQSRLEILVLLKDQCSTATEIATRLDMDISSVYRSLKFLEVNGLITSFAQNSTQRYDLASPYIYDMLESSIKMLSGLKGTRMVKGKNIEIFAVEFKNPDEIKPDKILDVRGELCPVPDIQTKNCLKELETGEILLVIMDYPLSKERVCESVKREGNDIIAIFDDGLGDSRIFIRKNKLSI
;
A
#
# COMPACT_ATOMS: atom_id res chain seq x y z
N ILE A 1 5.95 22.64 5.38
CA ILE A 1 6.28 21.44 4.56
C ILE A 1 5.19 21.24 3.51
N MET A 2 3.93 21.19 3.89
CA MET A 2 2.76 20.98 3.01
C MET A 2 2.40 22.15 2.08
N SER A 3 2.98 23.34 2.29
CA SER A 3 2.72 24.53 1.48
C SER A 3 3.44 24.54 0.12
N ASN A 4 4.29 23.58 -0.15
CA ASN A 4 4.98 23.44 -1.43
C ASN A 4 4.33 22.32 -2.24
N GLN A 5 3.72 22.68 -3.36
CA GLN A 5 2.98 21.77 -4.22
C GLN A 5 3.84 20.58 -4.67
N SER A 6 5.05 20.81 -5.13
CA SER A 6 5.95 19.75 -5.62
C SER A 6 6.27 18.70 -4.54
N ARG A 7 6.43 19.11 -3.27
CA ARG A 7 6.69 18.19 -2.18
C ARG A 7 5.46 17.36 -1.85
N LEU A 8 4.27 17.96 -1.90
CA LEU A 8 3.03 17.25 -1.70
C LEU A 8 2.79 16.23 -2.80
N GLU A 9 3.03 16.59 -4.07
CA GLU A 9 2.93 15.70 -5.21
C GLU A 9 3.88 14.48 -5.07
N ILE A 10 5.11 14.70 -4.61
CA ILE A 10 6.06 13.62 -4.33
C ILE A 10 5.51 12.70 -3.24
N LEU A 11 4.99 13.23 -2.12
CA LEU A 11 4.43 12.42 -1.04
C LEU A 11 3.22 11.61 -1.52
N VAL A 12 2.33 12.22 -2.32
CA VAL A 12 1.17 11.53 -2.91
C VAL A 12 1.61 10.41 -3.86
N LEU A 13 2.64 10.63 -4.66
CA LEU A 13 3.19 9.59 -5.53
C LEU A 13 3.82 8.45 -4.71
N LEU A 14 4.57 8.78 -3.67
CA LEU A 14 5.19 7.79 -2.79
C LEU A 14 4.15 7.03 -1.94
N LYS A 15 2.95 7.58 -1.73
CA LYS A 15 1.84 6.85 -1.11
C LYS A 15 1.51 5.57 -1.89
N ASP A 16 1.51 5.63 -3.19
CA ASP A 16 1.11 4.49 -4.02
C ASP A 16 2.24 3.46 -4.20
N GLN A 17 3.50 3.92 -4.29
CA GLN A 17 4.67 3.02 -4.43
C GLN A 17 5.99 3.72 -4.12
N CYS A 18 6.99 2.95 -3.64
CA CYS A 18 8.34 3.47 -3.56
C CYS A 18 8.91 3.76 -4.96
N SER A 19 9.70 4.81 -5.10
CA SER A 19 10.19 5.27 -6.40
C SER A 19 11.62 5.81 -6.31
N THR A 20 12.35 5.72 -7.43
CA THR A 20 13.64 6.39 -7.60
C THR A 20 13.43 7.88 -7.93
N ALA A 21 14.46 8.69 -7.73
CA ALA A 21 14.38 10.11 -8.11
C ALA A 21 14.06 10.31 -9.59
N THR A 22 14.56 9.45 -10.47
CA THR A 22 14.30 9.52 -11.92
C THR A 22 12.85 9.16 -12.24
N GLU A 23 12.28 8.13 -11.60
CA GLU A 23 10.88 7.75 -11.77
C GLU A 23 9.95 8.88 -11.30
N ILE A 24 10.27 9.54 -10.18
CA ILE A 24 9.54 10.70 -9.68
C ILE A 24 9.60 11.87 -10.67
N ALA A 25 10.81 12.21 -11.15
CA ALA A 25 11.01 13.28 -12.10
C ALA A 25 10.17 13.07 -13.37
N THR A 26 10.20 11.85 -13.92
CA THR A 26 9.46 11.49 -15.13
C THR A 26 7.94 11.55 -14.92
N ARG A 27 7.44 11.03 -13.77
CA ARG A 27 5.99 10.97 -13.54
C ARG A 27 5.36 12.31 -13.22
N LEU A 28 6.10 13.18 -12.54
CA LEU A 28 5.61 14.51 -12.14
C LEU A 28 6.03 15.61 -13.11
N ASP A 29 6.70 15.27 -14.22
CA ASP A 29 7.27 16.21 -15.19
C ASP A 29 8.11 17.31 -14.51
N MET A 30 9.01 16.89 -13.62
CA MET A 30 9.84 17.77 -12.81
C MET A 30 11.31 17.65 -13.20
N ASP A 31 12.04 18.77 -13.07
CA ASP A 31 13.50 18.74 -13.14
C ASP A 31 14.11 17.89 -12.04
N ILE A 32 15.04 17.01 -12.42
CA ILE A 32 15.67 16.04 -11.53
C ILE A 32 16.38 16.70 -10.33
N SER A 33 16.98 17.86 -10.52
CA SER A 33 17.66 18.60 -9.43
C SER A 33 16.65 19.13 -8.41
N SER A 34 15.46 19.51 -8.86
CA SER A 34 14.35 19.95 -8.03
C SER A 34 13.75 18.79 -7.23
N VAL A 35 13.67 17.61 -7.86
CA VAL A 35 13.28 16.37 -7.17
C VAL A 35 14.26 16.03 -6.07
N TYR A 36 15.58 16.01 -6.35
CA TYR A 36 16.58 15.72 -5.34
C TYR A 36 16.54 16.69 -4.15
N ARG A 37 16.37 17.99 -4.41
CA ARG A 37 16.23 19.00 -3.34
C ARG A 37 14.99 18.74 -2.49
N SER A 38 13.89 18.37 -3.10
CA SER A 38 12.64 18.05 -2.42
C SER A 38 12.76 16.77 -1.61
N LEU A 39 13.34 15.70 -2.17
CA LEU A 39 13.58 14.42 -1.49
C LEU A 39 14.48 14.63 -0.28
N LYS A 40 15.61 15.32 -0.44
CA LYS A 40 16.51 15.62 0.68
C LYS A 40 15.80 16.39 1.79
N PHE A 41 14.97 17.36 1.44
CA PHE A 41 14.19 18.11 2.41
C PHE A 41 13.18 17.21 3.16
N LEU A 42 12.43 16.37 2.43
CA LEU A 42 11.43 15.46 3.02
C LEU A 42 12.09 14.41 3.91
N GLU A 43 13.24 13.88 3.51
CA GLU A 43 14.02 12.89 4.26
C GLU A 43 14.56 13.47 5.57
N VAL A 44 15.19 14.65 5.54
CA VAL A 44 15.69 15.34 6.73
C VAL A 44 14.56 15.67 7.72
N ASN A 45 13.35 15.91 7.23
CA ASN A 45 12.18 16.16 8.06
C ASN A 45 11.41 14.87 8.47
N GLY A 46 11.96 13.69 8.17
CA GLY A 46 11.41 12.41 8.60
C GLY A 46 10.08 12.03 7.92
N LEU A 47 9.76 12.61 6.76
CA LEU A 47 8.55 12.27 6.01
C LEU A 47 8.75 11.14 5.03
N ILE A 48 9.97 10.95 4.55
CA ILE A 48 10.35 9.85 3.69
C ILE A 48 11.63 9.20 4.20
N THR A 49 11.86 7.99 3.78
CA THR A 49 13.11 7.25 3.99
C THR A 49 13.69 6.83 2.65
N SER A 50 15.00 6.56 2.61
CA SER A 50 15.65 6.00 1.43
C SER A 50 16.33 4.68 1.75
N PHE A 51 16.35 3.77 0.78
CA PHE A 51 17.00 2.48 0.85
C PHE A 51 17.57 2.08 -0.50
N ALA A 52 18.60 1.22 -0.47
CA ALA A 52 19.18 0.69 -1.70
C ALA A 52 18.47 -0.61 -2.10
N GLN A 53 18.04 -0.68 -3.36
CA GLN A 53 17.48 -1.89 -3.96
C GLN A 53 18.10 -2.08 -5.34
N ASN A 54 18.72 -3.24 -5.60
CA ASN A 54 19.41 -3.54 -6.86
C ASN A 54 20.38 -2.43 -7.32
N SER A 55 21.23 -1.96 -6.39
CA SER A 55 22.19 -0.87 -6.62
C SER A 55 21.56 0.48 -6.98
N THR A 56 20.25 0.64 -6.80
CA THR A 56 19.51 1.87 -7.07
C THR A 56 18.89 2.40 -5.78
N GLN A 57 19.04 3.70 -5.52
CA GLN A 57 18.40 4.35 -4.36
C GLN A 57 16.92 4.59 -4.65
N ARG A 58 16.06 4.07 -3.78
CA ARG A 58 14.62 4.29 -3.80
C ARG A 58 14.18 5.03 -2.55
N TYR A 59 13.07 5.74 -2.70
CA TYR A 59 12.46 6.54 -1.64
C TYR A 59 11.07 6.02 -1.34
N ASP A 60 10.68 6.08 -0.07
CA ASP A 60 9.37 5.69 0.40
C ASP A 60 8.90 6.57 1.56
N LEU A 61 7.62 6.52 1.91
CA LEU A 61 7.13 7.16 3.13
C LEU A 61 7.85 6.58 4.35
N ALA A 62 8.20 7.44 5.30
CA ALA A 62 8.95 7.00 6.49
C ALA A 62 8.08 6.26 7.51
N SER A 63 6.76 6.29 7.38
CA SER A 63 5.85 5.70 8.36
C SER A 63 4.46 5.45 7.77
N PRO A 64 3.77 4.37 8.20
CA PRO A 64 2.36 4.13 7.90
C PRO A 64 1.44 5.27 8.31
N TYR A 65 1.76 5.98 9.40
CA TYR A 65 0.97 7.13 9.84
C TYR A 65 0.96 8.29 8.84
N ILE A 66 2.05 8.45 8.06
CA ILE A 66 2.11 9.45 6.98
C ILE A 66 1.21 9.01 5.82
N TYR A 67 1.19 7.72 5.52
CA TYR A 67 0.27 7.13 4.55
C TYR A 67 -1.19 7.40 4.93
N ASP A 68 -1.60 7.09 6.14
CA ASP A 68 -2.96 7.29 6.66
C ASP A 68 -3.37 8.76 6.65
N MET A 69 -2.45 9.65 7.02
CA MET A 69 -2.68 11.10 6.98
C MET A 69 -2.93 11.58 5.55
N LEU A 70 -2.13 11.15 4.59
CA LEU A 70 -2.31 11.51 3.17
C LEU A 70 -3.63 10.96 2.63
N GLU A 71 -3.94 9.70 2.90
CA GLU A 71 -5.17 9.05 2.47
C GLU A 71 -6.42 9.76 3.03
N SER A 72 -6.41 10.08 4.33
CA SER A 72 -7.48 10.82 4.99
C SER A 72 -7.64 12.22 4.41
N SER A 73 -6.51 12.90 4.10
CA SER A 73 -6.51 14.24 3.49
C SER A 73 -7.10 14.21 2.08
N ILE A 74 -6.75 13.22 1.28
CA ILE A 74 -7.29 13.03 -0.08
C ILE A 74 -8.80 12.77 -0.02
N LYS A 75 -9.26 11.89 0.87
CA LYS A 75 -10.68 11.60 1.10
C LYS A 75 -11.46 12.86 1.52
N MET A 76 -10.89 13.65 2.44
CA MET A 76 -11.50 14.91 2.88
C MET A 76 -11.63 15.92 1.71
N LEU A 77 -10.57 16.12 0.93
CA LEU A 77 -10.57 17.04 -0.21
C LEU A 77 -11.55 16.61 -1.31
N SER A 78 -11.67 15.31 -1.55
CA SER A 78 -12.64 14.75 -2.49
C SER A 78 -14.08 15.03 -2.04
N GLY A 79 -14.35 14.97 -0.74
CA GLY A 79 -15.64 15.34 -0.15
C GLY A 79 -15.97 16.83 -0.28
N LEU A 80 -14.97 17.72 -0.17
CA LEU A 80 -15.17 19.17 -0.27
C LEU A 80 -15.45 19.65 -1.69
N LYS A 81 -15.05 18.92 -2.73
CA LYS A 81 -15.31 19.26 -4.14
C LYS A 81 -16.75 18.96 -4.62
N GLY A 82 -17.69 18.79 -3.71
CA GLY A 82 -19.12 18.64 -4.04
C GLY A 82 -19.47 17.25 -4.60
N THR A 83 -18.57 16.31 -4.62
CA THR A 83 -18.93 14.92 -4.71
C THR A 83 -19.69 14.61 -3.42
N ARG A 84 -21.04 14.48 -3.49
CA ARG A 84 -21.82 13.96 -2.38
C ARG A 84 -21.04 12.80 -1.83
N MET A 85 -20.61 12.93 -0.56
CA MET A 85 -20.26 11.77 0.21
C MET A 85 -21.47 10.85 0.10
N VAL A 86 -21.44 9.90 -0.81
CA VAL A 86 -22.29 8.73 -0.67
C VAL A 86 -21.90 8.27 0.72
N LYS A 87 -22.85 8.41 1.67
CA LYS A 87 -22.74 7.79 2.99
C LYS A 87 -22.13 6.43 2.69
N GLY A 88 -20.88 6.25 3.11
CA GLY A 88 -20.22 5.00 2.87
C GLY A 88 -21.23 3.97 3.30
N LYS A 89 -21.67 3.12 2.37
CA LYS A 89 -22.17 1.84 2.81
C LYS A 89 -21.13 1.44 3.82
N ASN A 90 -21.54 1.32 5.08
CA ASN A 90 -20.75 0.58 6.03
C ASN A 90 -20.29 -0.61 5.23
N ILE A 91 -19.01 -0.66 4.91
CA ILE A 91 -18.41 -1.91 4.55
C ILE A 91 -18.54 -2.63 5.86
N GLU A 92 -19.67 -3.32 6.04
CA GLU A 92 -19.75 -4.42 6.95
C GLU A 92 -18.65 -5.33 6.45
N ILE A 93 -17.47 -5.11 7.01
CA ILE A 93 -16.50 -6.17 7.12
C ILE A 93 -17.31 -7.21 7.87
N PHE A 94 -17.83 -8.20 7.15
CA PHE A 94 -18.17 -9.47 7.77
C PHE A 94 -16.83 -10.03 8.25
N ALA A 95 -16.30 -9.39 9.29
CA ALA A 95 -15.28 -9.97 10.12
C ALA A 95 -15.98 -11.13 10.82
N VAL A 96 -15.97 -12.27 10.17
CA VAL A 96 -15.93 -13.50 10.93
C VAL A 96 -14.70 -13.31 11.80
N GLU A 97 -14.90 -13.03 13.09
CA GLU A 97 -13.80 -12.83 14.04
C GLU A 97 -13.07 -14.16 14.20
N PHE A 98 -12.16 -14.43 13.29
CA PHE A 98 -11.19 -15.49 13.47
C PHE A 98 -10.27 -15.02 14.59
N LYS A 99 -10.30 -15.71 15.71
CA LYS A 99 -9.47 -15.39 16.89
C LYS A 99 -8.02 -15.87 16.71
N ASN A 100 -7.79 -16.79 15.76
CA ASN A 100 -6.49 -17.42 15.54
C ASN A 100 -6.25 -17.60 14.04
N PRO A 101 -5.05 -17.28 13.50
CA PRO A 101 -4.70 -17.53 12.11
C PRO A 101 -4.80 -19.00 11.70
N ASP A 102 -4.64 -19.94 12.65
CA ASP A 102 -4.71 -21.38 12.40
C ASP A 102 -6.14 -21.89 12.10
N GLU A 103 -7.17 -21.06 12.33
CA GLU A 103 -8.56 -21.38 12.01
C GLU A 103 -8.87 -21.21 10.51
N ILE A 104 -8.03 -20.50 9.78
CA ILE A 104 -8.21 -20.26 8.35
C ILE A 104 -7.24 -21.15 7.58
N LYS A 105 -7.76 -22.07 6.78
CA LYS A 105 -6.95 -22.92 5.94
C LYS A 105 -6.73 -22.26 4.58
N PRO A 106 -5.51 -21.77 4.25
CA PRO A 106 -5.22 -21.19 2.95
C PRO A 106 -5.03 -22.31 1.91
N ASP A 107 -5.44 -22.05 0.66
CA ASP A 107 -5.19 -22.90 -0.48
C ASP A 107 -3.79 -22.67 -1.05
N LYS A 108 -3.28 -21.43 -0.92
CA LYS A 108 -1.93 -21.05 -1.34
C LYS A 108 -1.29 -20.10 -0.33
N ILE A 109 0.03 -20.23 -0.16
CA ILE A 109 0.84 -19.37 0.71
C ILE A 109 1.86 -18.63 -0.13
N LEU A 110 1.97 -17.33 0.09
CA LEU A 110 2.96 -16.44 -0.48
C LEU A 110 3.73 -15.76 0.65
N ASP A 111 5.02 -16.06 0.77
CA ASP A 111 5.93 -15.40 1.71
C ASP A 111 6.74 -14.34 0.97
N VAL A 112 6.50 -13.07 1.31
CA VAL A 112 7.18 -11.90 0.73
C VAL A 112 7.93 -11.10 1.79
N ARG A 113 8.31 -11.74 2.90
CA ARG A 113 9.16 -11.12 3.92
C ARG A 113 10.53 -10.77 3.34
N GLY A 114 11.05 -9.63 3.77
CA GLY A 114 12.29 -9.06 3.24
C GLY A 114 12.14 -8.39 1.87
N GLU A 115 10.97 -8.50 1.23
CA GLU A 115 10.73 -7.86 -0.04
C GLU A 115 10.16 -6.44 0.13
N LEU A 116 10.68 -5.51 -0.66
CA LEU A 116 10.25 -4.13 -0.65
C LEU A 116 9.34 -3.82 -1.83
N CYS A 117 8.51 -2.80 -1.66
CA CYS A 117 7.63 -2.31 -2.72
C CYS A 117 8.41 -2.08 -4.04
N PRO A 118 7.88 -2.45 -5.24
CA PRO A 118 6.52 -2.95 -5.49
C PRO A 118 6.38 -4.49 -5.48
N VAL A 119 7.41 -5.23 -5.07
CA VAL A 119 7.46 -6.70 -5.24
C VAL A 119 6.29 -7.41 -4.53
N PRO A 120 5.95 -7.12 -3.25
CA PRO A 120 4.84 -7.78 -2.58
C PRO A 120 3.50 -7.61 -3.30
N ASP A 121 3.20 -6.41 -3.80
CA ASP A 121 1.95 -6.14 -4.54
C ASP A 121 1.88 -6.92 -5.86
N ILE A 122 2.97 -6.90 -6.63
CA ILE A 122 3.04 -7.61 -7.92
C ILE A 122 2.90 -9.13 -7.72
N GLN A 123 3.61 -9.69 -6.74
CA GLN A 123 3.56 -11.13 -6.47
C GLN A 123 2.19 -11.56 -5.96
N THR A 124 1.57 -10.78 -5.06
CA THR A 124 0.21 -11.02 -4.57
C THR A 124 -0.80 -11.06 -5.72
N LYS A 125 -0.76 -10.07 -6.62
CA LYS A 125 -1.64 -10.04 -7.81
C LYS A 125 -1.43 -11.23 -8.73
N ASN A 126 -0.19 -11.62 -8.95
CA ASN A 126 0.11 -12.78 -9.80
C ASN A 126 -0.42 -14.07 -9.16
N CYS A 127 -0.21 -14.27 -7.86
CA CYS A 127 -0.77 -15.41 -7.14
C CYS A 127 -2.29 -15.44 -7.19
N LEU A 128 -2.96 -14.28 -7.01
CA LEU A 128 -4.41 -14.18 -7.08
C LEU A 128 -4.97 -14.50 -8.47
N LYS A 129 -4.22 -14.23 -9.55
CA LYS A 129 -4.64 -14.63 -10.93
C LYS A 129 -4.65 -16.14 -11.15
N GLU A 130 -3.76 -16.85 -10.46
CA GLU A 130 -3.62 -18.30 -10.57
C GLU A 130 -4.66 -19.07 -9.73
N LEU A 131 -5.31 -18.41 -8.77
CA LEU A 131 -6.31 -19.01 -7.89
C LEU A 131 -7.70 -19.04 -8.56
N GLU A 132 -8.49 -20.02 -8.17
CA GLU A 132 -9.91 -20.10 -8.53
C GLU A 132 -10.78 -19.22 -7.60
N THR A 133 -11.99 -18.88 -8.06
CA THR A 133 -12.93 -18.09 -7.27
C THR A 133 -13.31 -18.83 -5.98
N GLY A 134 -13.16 -18.17 -4.85
CA GLY A 134 -13.43 -18.71 -3.52
C GLY A 134 -12.20 -19.20 -2.79
N GLU A 135 -11.10 -19.48 -3.49
CA GLU A 135 -9.83 -19.90 -2.87
C GLU A 135 -9.18 -18.76 -2.05
N ILE A 136 -8.41 -19.17 -1.06
CA ILE A 136 -7.80 -18.29 -0.06
C ILE A 136 -6.28 -18.27 -0.23
N LEU A 137 -5.75 -17.07 -0.46
CA LEU A 137 -4.32 -16.78 -0.43
C LEU A 137 -3.92 -16.28 0.97
N LEU A 138 -2.92 -16.89 1.58
CA LEU A 138 -2.20 -16.32 2.72
C LEU A 138 -0.96 -15.59 2.21
N VAL A 139 -0.87 -14.30 2.50
CA VAL A 139 0.33 -13.50 2.25
C VAL A 139 1.01 -13.17 3.57
N ILE A 140 2.30 -13.47 3.68
CA ILE A 140 3.14 -13.18 4.85
C ILE A 140 4.12 -12.08 4.47
N MET A 141 4.15 -11.00 5.23
CA MET A 141 5.02 -9.85 4.98
C MET A 141 5.46 -9.17 6.28
N ASP A 142 6.59 -8.48 6.23
CA ASP A 142 7.22 -7.83 7.38
C ASP A 142 7.34 -6.29 7.22
N TYR A 143 6.90 -5.74 6.08
CA TYR A 143 7.00 -4.31 5.82
C TYR A 143 5.63 -3.63 5.90
N PRO A 144 5.39 -2.74 6.91
CA PRO A 144 4.08 -2.16 7.17
C PRO A 144 3.45 -1.42 5.99
N LEU A 145 4.24 -0.63 5.23
CA LEU A 145 3.72 0.08 4.05
C LEU A 145 3.32 -0.87 2.93
N SER A 146 4.02 -2.00 2.77
CA SER A 146 3.62 -3.04 1.81
C SER A 146 2.28 -3.65 2.21
N LYS A 147 2.03 -3.85 3.51
CA LYS A 147 0.74 -4.32 4.02
C LYS A 147 -0.40 -3.40 3.60
N GLU A 148 -0.28 -2.09 3.87
CA GLU A 148 -1.31 -1.12 3.51
C GLU A 148 -1.59 -1.11 1.99
N ARG A 149 -0.53 -1.08 1.19
CA ARG A 149 -0.64 -1.06 -0.28
C ARG A 149 -1.22 -2.33 -0.87
N VAL A 150 -0.82 -3.49 -0.38
CA VAL A 150 -1.37 -4.78 -0.82
C VAL A 150 -2.85 -4.85 -0.46
N CYS A 151 -3.23 -4.48 0.76
CA CYS A 151 -4.62 -4.46 1.18
C CYS A 151 -5.49 -3.54 0.30
N GLU A 152 -5.02 -2.33 0.01
CA GLU A 152 -5.73 -1.37 -0.85
C GLU A 152 -5.86 -1.91 -2.29
N SER A 153 -4.76 -2.46 -2.81
CA SER A 153 -4.68 -3.01 -4.16
C SER A 153 -5.62 -4.20 -4.36
N VAL A 154 -5.63 -5.12 -3.41
CA VAL A 154 -6.50 -6.31 -3.40
C VAL A 154 -7.99 -5.92 -3.38
N LYS A 155 -8.36 -4.94 -2.56
CA LYS A 155 -9.73 -4.41 -2.50
C LYS A 155 -10.13 -3.73 -3.80
N ARG A 156 -9.21 -2.98 -4.41
CA ARG A 156 -9.43 -2.30 -5.71
C ARG A 156 -9.69 -3.30 -6.83
N GLU A 157 -9.07 -4.48 -6.79
CA GLU A 157 -9.31 -5.56 -7.73
C GLU A 157 -10.55 -6.41 -7.40
N GLY A 158 -11.30 -6.03 -6.35
CA GLY A 158 -12.57 -6.66 -5.98
C GLY A 158 -12.41 -7.97 -5.20
N ASN A 159 -11.22 -8.28 -4.68
CA ASN A 159 -11.02 -9.44 -3.80
C ASN A 159 -11.26 -9.05 -2.33
N ASP A 160 -11.64 -10.04 -1.51
CA ASP A 160 -11.95 -9.83 -0.10
C ASP A 160 -10.75 -10.11 0.79
N ILE A 161 -10.49 -9.22 1.75
CA ILE A 161 -9.60 -9.50 2.86
C ILE A 161 -10.43 -10.14 3.98
N ILE A 162 -10.16 -11.41 4.27
CA ILE A 162 -10.91 -12.18 5.28
C ILE A 162 -10.41 -11.83 6.69
N ALA A 163 -9.10 -11.79 6.86
CA ALA A 163 -8.48 -11.52 8.15
C ALA A 163 -7.05 -10.96 7.97
N ILE A 164 -6.62 -10.20 8.97
CA ILE A 164 -5.24 -9.73 9.09
C ILE A 164 -4.80 -10.04 10.53
N PHE A 165 -3.67 -10.71 10.67
CA PHE A 165 -3.04 -10.99 11.96
C PHE A 165 -1.63 -10.40 11.95
N ASP A 166 -1.35 -9.58 12.96
CA ASP A 166 -0.02 -9.05 13.22
C ASP A 166 0.54 -9.82 14.44
N ASP A 167 1.73 -10.37 14.33
CA ASP A 167 2.32 -11.19 15.40
C ASP A 167 2.98 -10.37 16.51
N GLY A 168 3.00 -9.04 16.38
CA GLY A 168 3.64 -8.13 17.33
C GLY A 168 5.17 -8.09 17.24
N LEU A 169 5.78 -8.93 16.40
CA LEU A 169 7.22 -8.97 16.15
C LEU A 169 7.61 -8.32 14.81
N GLY A 170 6.61 -7.93 14.03
CA GLY A 170 6.77 -7.23 12.75
C GLY A 170 6.17 -7.97 11.55
N ASP A 171 5.87 -9.26 11.69
CA ASP A 171 5.24 -10.04 10.63
C ASP A 171 3.72 -9.83 10.60
N SER A 172 3.18 -9.65 9.40
CA SER A 172 1.74 -9.59 9.14
C SER A 172 1.32 -10.76 8.25
N ARG A 173 0.21 -11.40 8.60
CA ARG A 173 -0.44 -12.47 7.84
C ARG A 173 -1.77 -11.97 7.32
N ILE A 174 -1.92 -11.91 6.00
CA ILE A 174 -3.11 -11.40 5.34
C ILE A 174 -3.78 -12.57 4.60
N PHE A 175 -5.02 -12.87 4.95
CA PHE A 175 -5.83 -13.88 4.27
C PHE A 175 -6.75 -13.20 3.27
N ILE A 176 -6.61 -13.54 2.00
CA ILE A 176 -7.31 -12.93 0.88
C ILE A 176 -8.12 -13.99 0.17
N ARG A 177 -9.44 -13.76 0.03
CA ARG A 177 -10.32 -14.61 -0.78
C ARG A 177 -10.39 -14.07 -2.20
N LYS A 178 -10.15 -14.94 -3.16
CA LYS A 178 -10.35 -14.62 -4.57
C LYS A 178 -11.82 -14.50 -4.90
N ASN A 179 -12.23 -13.35 -5.38
CA ASN A 179 -13.59 -13.12 -5.86
C ASN A 179 -13.67 -13.26 -7.39
N LYS A 180 -14.89 -13.43 -7.88
CA LYS A 180 -15.17 -13.37 -9.30
C LYS A 180 -14.97 -11.93 -9.78
N LEU A 181 -14.13 -11.72 -10.80
CA LEU A 181 -14.01 -10.41 -11.43
C LEU A 181 -15.40 -9.96 -11.86
N SER A 182 -15.90 -8.87 -11.27
CA SER A 182 -17.06 -8.16 -11.80
C SER A 182 -16.61 -7.48 -13.08
N ILE A 183 -17.05 -8.01 -14.22
CA ILE A 183 -16.88 -7.44 -15.56
C ILE A 183 -17.72 -6.17 -15.68
#